data_c2ce7c063cd178bc49c0bccc935448e3
#
_entry.id   c2ce7c063cd178bc49c0bccc935448e3
#
_cell.length_a   1.000
_cell.length_b   1.000
_cell.length_c   1.000
_cell.angle_alpha   90.00
_cell.angle_beta   90.00
_cell.angle_gamma   90.00
#
_symmetry.space_group_name_H-M   'P 1'
#
loop_
_entity.id
_entity.type
_entity.pdbx_description
1 polymer ?
#
loop_
_entity_poly.entity_id
_entity_poly.type
_entity_poly.pdbx_seq_one_letter_code
_entity_poly.pdbx_strand_id
1 'polypeptide(L)'
;RDRSPSRGLGDVYKRQLSAYVSLFELFIPTDVSLTGDMWLDLCFAVILPALGSAIVFDIGASTGGTDILAMILKRRTTLEIGRALLLVDIGIVTIAAFLYGPRVGLYCVLGLFAKTLVVDKAIESIHLRKVCTVICSEPLKVEEFIVKHLNRTATISRGYGAFSGKCVTVIMSVLSRREAVQLRRYAREVDPGAFITIVDSSEIVGKGFRGTN
;
A
#
# COMPACT_ATOMS: atom_id res chain seq x y z
N ARG A 1 0.88 -19.57 -32.58
CA ARG A 1 2.00 -19.85 -31.64
C ARG A 1 2.34 -18.54 -30.97
N ASP A 2 1.47 -18.13 -30.02
CA ASP A 2 1.65 -16.93 -29.23
C ASP A 2 2.83 -17.10 -28.26
N ARG A 3 3.93 -16.45 -28.58
CA ARG A 3 4.99 -16.20 -27.60
C ARG A 3 4.48 -15.04 -26.74
N SER A 4 3.93 -15.38 -25.56
CA SER A 4 3.48 -14.38 -24.63
C SER A 4 4.65 -13.45 -24.26
N PRO A 5 4.47 -12.11 -24.31
CA PRO A 5 5.51 -11.13 -24.00
C PRO A 5 6.09 -11.28 -22.58
N SER A 6 5.37 -11.96 -21.69
CA SER A 6 5.72 -12.16 -20.29
C SER A 6 6.99 -13.00 -20.06
N ARG A 7 7.34 -13.95 -20.97
CA ARG A 7 8.57 -14.73 -20.80
C ARG A 7 9.84 -13.91 -21.03
N GLY A 8 9.84 -13.02 -22.01
CA GLY A 8 10.99 -12.17 -22.31
C GLY A 8 11.28 -11.15 -21.19
N LEU A 9 10.26 -10.58 -20.58
CA LEU A 9 10.39 -9.63 -19.48
C LEU A 9 10.99 -10.27 -18.21
N GLY A 10 10.61 -11.50 -17.87
CA GLY A 10 11.17 -12.23 -16.74
C GLY A 10 12.67 -12.54 -16.89
N ASP A 11 13.12 -12.88 -18.08
CA ASP A 11 14.52 -13.14 -18.35
C ASP A 11 15.37 -11.87 -18.37
N VAL A 12 14.83 -10.77 -18.87
CA VAL A 12 15.48 -9.45 -18.83
C VAL A 12 15.64 -8.99 -17.38
N TYR A 13 14.59 -9.12 -16.56
CA TYR A 13 14.63 -8.75 -15.15
C TYR A 13 15.69 -9.54 -14.37
N LYS A 14 15.78 -10.88 -14.57
CA LYS A 14 16.78 -11.71 -13.90
C LYS A 14 18.20 -11.32 -14.26
N ARG A 15 18.47 -11.08 -15.55
CA ARG A 15 19.79 -10.62 -16.02
C ARG A 15 20.13 -9.26 -15.46
N GLN A 16 19.16 -8.33 -15.44
CA GLN A 16 19.35 -6.99 -14.91
C GLN A 16 19.62 -7.03 -13.39
N LEU A 17 18.88 -7.85 -12.63
CA LEU A 17 19.11 -8.02 -11.20
C LEU A 17 20.51 -8.61 -10.93
N SER A 18 20.90 -9.66 -11.66
CA SER A 18 22.23 -10.27 -11.51
C SER A 18 23.34 -9.26 -11.86
N ALA A 19 23.14 -8.44 -12.90
CA ALA A 19 24.11 -7.42 -13.27
C ALA A 19 24.24 -6.34 -12.19
N TYR A 20 23.14 -5.91 -11.58
CA TYR A 20 23.18 -4.95 -10.46
C TYR A 20 23.85 -5.56 -9.22
N VAL A 21 23.52 -6.81 -8.86
CA VAL A 21 24.16 -7.48 -7.73
C VAL A 21 25.68 -7.54 -7.95
N SER A 22 26.15 -8.03 -9.13
CA SER A 22 27.57 -8.08 -9.45
C SER A 22 28.24 -6.70 -9.46
N LEU A 23 27.52 -5.68 -9.91
CA LEU A 23 28.03 -4.30 -9.87
C LEU A 23 28.20 -3.81 -8.41
N PHE A 24 27.23 -4.08 -7.55
CA PHE A 24 27.31 -3.70 -6.14
C PHE A 24 28.38 -4.50 -5.40
N GLU A 25 28.58 -5.78 -5.69
CA GLU A 25 29.64 -6.60 -5.13
C GLU A 25 31.04 -6.05 -5.45
N LEU A 26 31.18 -5.36 -6.59
CA LEU A 26 32.46 -4.71 -6.95
C LEU A 26 32.79 -3.51 -6.06
N PHE A 27 31.75 -2.80 -5.56
CA PHE A 27 31.92 -1.59 -4.75
C PHE A 27 31.78 -1.85 -3.25
N ILE A 28 31.05 -2.88 -2.87
CA ILE A 28 30.75 -3.19 -1.48
C ILE A 28 31.23 -4.63 -1.20
N PRO A 29 32.24 -4.83 -0.35
CA PRO A 29 32.70 -6.16 0.03
C PRO A 29 31.56 -6.92 0.71
N THR A 30 31.24 -8.12 0.19
CA THR A 30 30.17 -8.96 0.73
C THR A 30 30.56 -9.75 1.97
N ASP A 31 31.85 -9.78 2.29
CA ASP A 31 32.41 -10.58 3.39
C ASP A 31 32.30 -9.90 4.75
N VAL A 32 31.94 -8.63 4.77
CA VAL A 32 31.89 -7.84 6.01
C VAL A 32 30.50 -7.19 6.15
N SER A 33 29.91 -7.31 7.34
CA SER A 33 28.69 -6.56 7.68
C SER A 33 28.94 -5.07 7.47
N LEU A 34 28.07 -4.40 6.72
CA LEU A 34 28.20 -2.99 6.37
C LEU A 34 28.12 -2.09 7.62
N THR A 35 27.30 -2.48 8.59
CA THR A 35 27.03 -1.73 9.81
C THR A 35 27.77 -2.28 11.02
N GLY A 36 28.26 -3.51 10.97
CA GLY A 36 28.83 -4.24 12.11
C GLY A 36 27.76 -4.71 13.11
N ASP A 37 26.50 -4.41 12.87
CA ASP A 37 25.36 -4.82 13.67
C ASP A 37 24.40 -5.70 12.87
N MET A 38 24.35 -6.98 13.25
CA MET A 38 23.49 -7.98 12.58
C MET A 38 22.00 -7.62 12.62
N TRP A 39 21.55 -6.93 13.65
CA TRP A 39 20.15 -6.48 13.76
C TRP A 39 19.82 -5.39 12.77
N LEU A 40 20.69 -4.41 12.64
CA LEU A 40 20.52 -3.30 11.70
C LEU A 40 20.59 -3.78 10.26
N ASP A 41 21.52 -4.68 9.94
CA ASP A 41 21.63 -5.31 8.64
C ASP A 41 20.35 -6.08 8.29
N LEU A 42 19.79 -6.85 9.22
CA LEU A 42 18.53 -7.56 9.04
C LEU A 42 17.38 -6.60 8.72
N CYS A 43 17.26 -5.48 9.45
CA CYS A 43 16.22 -4.50 9.22
C CYS A 43 16.25 -3.97 7.78
N PHE A 44 17.41 -3.55 7.30
CA PHE A 44 17.56 -3.03 5.94
C PHE A 44 17.37 -4.12 4.88
N ALA A 45 17.91 -5.32 5.11
CA ALA A 45 17.76 -6.46 4.21
C ALA A 45 16.29 -6.90 4.03
N VAL A 46 15.45 -6.64 5.02
CA VAL A 46 14.02 -6.98 4.96
C VAL A 46 13.17 -5.82 4.44
N ILE A 47 13.35 -4.62 4.99
CA ILE A 47 12.45 -3.49 4.72
C ILE A 47 12.56 -3.02 3.26
N LEU A 48 13.78 -2.84 2.73
CA LEU A 48 13.95 -2.32 1.39
C LEU A 48 13.39 -3.24 0.30
N PRO A 49 13.69 -4.56 0.27
CA PRO A 49 13.07 -5.45 -0.70
C PRO A 49 11.57 -5.61 -0.49
N ALA A 50 11.07 -5.57 0.75
CA ALA A 50 9.64 -5.68 1.03
C ALA A 50 8.86 -4.48 0.45
N LEU A 51 9.39 -3.25 0.57
CA LEU A 51 8.79 -2.08 -0.06
C LEU A 51 8.80 -2.18 -1.59
N GLY A 52 9.91 -2.63 -2.19
CA GLY A 52 9.99 -2.88 -3.62
C GLY A 52 8.98 -3.92 -4.11
N SER A 53 8.88 -5.05 -3.40
CA SER A 53 7.90 -6.10 -3.69
C SER A 53 6.46 -5.61 -3.56
N ALA A 54 6.17 -4.77 -2.55
CA ALA A 54 4.84 -4.20 -2.35
C ALA A 54 4.36 -3.38 -3.56
N ILE A 55 5.24 -2.56 -4.13
CA ILE A 55 4.93 -1.77 -5.34
C ILE A 55 4.65 -2.69 -6.54
N VAL A 56 5.44 -3.75 -6.70
CA VAL A 56 5.26 -4.73 -7.78
C VAL A 56 3.96 -5.51 -7.62
N PHE A 57 3.62 -5.92 -6.39
CA PHE A 57 2.36 -6.61 -6.11
C PHE A 57 1.14 -5.71 -6.27
N ASP A 58 1.27 -4.41 -6.01
CA ASP A 58 0.20 -3.44 -6.17
C ASP A 58 -0.30 -3.35 -7.61
N ILE A 59 0.59 -3.40 -8.58
CA ILE A 59 0.25 -3.42 -10.01
C ILE A 59 -0.13 -4.82 -10.53
N GLY A 60 -0.23 -5.82 -9.65
CA GLY A 60 -0.60 -7.20 -10.00
C GLY A 60 0.53 -8.00 -10.63
N ALA A 61 1.78 -7.56 -10.53
CA ALA A 61 2.98 -8.26 -10.99
C ALA A 61 3.67 -9.00 -9.82
N SER A 62 4.70 -9.79 -10.11
CA SER A 62 5.54 -10.46 -9.12
C SER A 62 7.01 -10.33 -9.47
N THR A 63 7.88 -10.40 -8.47
CA THR A 63 9.33 -10.41 -8.67
C THR A 63 9.87 -11.76 -9.16
N GLY A 64 9.04 -12.79 -9.10
CA GLY A 64 9.40 -14.18 -9.48
C GLY A 64 9.58 -15.07 -8.24
N GLY A 65 10.03 -16.32 -8.46
CA GLY A 65 10.27 -17.27 -7.36
C GLY A 65 9.01 -17.60 -6.56
N THR A 66 9.12 -17.59 -5.23
CA THR A 66 8.02 -17.89 -4.29
C THR A 66 6.89 -16.85 -4.35
N ASP A 67 7.17 -15.64 -4.80
CA ASP A 67 6.18 -14.58 -4.95
C ASP A 67 5.06 -14.96 -5.94
N ILE A 68 5.37 -15.76 -6.97
CA ILE A 68 4.36 -16.27 -7.90
C ILE A 68 3.38 -17.20 -7.18
N LEU A 69 3.88 -18.06 -6.30
CA LEU A 69 3.04 -18.97 -5.51
C LEU A 69 2.14 -18.19 -4.56
N ALA A 70 2.68 -17.16 -3.91
CA ALA A 70 1.92 -16.28 -3.05
C ALA A 70 0.80 -15.53 -3.82
N MET A 71 1.09 -15.06 -5.04
CA MET A 71 0.07 -14.44 -5.90
C MET A 71 -1.02 -15.42 -6.35
N ILE A 72 -0.66 -16.66 -6.68
CA ILE A 72 -1.63 -17.70 -7.02
C ILE A 72 -2.52 -17.99 -5.81
N LEU A 73 -1.93 -18.11 -4.62
CA LEU A 73 -2.65 -18.33 -3.38
C LEU A 73 -3.62 -17.19 -3.09
N LYS A 74 -3.17 -15.93 -3.19
CA LYS A 74 -4.03 -14.75 -3.05
C LYS A 74 -5.20 -14.75 -4.02
N ARG A 75 -4.99 -15.14 -5.29
CA ARG A 75 -6.08 -15.19 -6.29
C ARG A 75 -7.13 -16.25 -5.99
N ARG A 76 -6.76 -17.31 -5.28
CA ARG A 76 -7.67 -18.43 -4.93
C ARG A 76 -8.27 -18.33 -3.52
N THR A 77 -7.77 -17.40 -2.72
CA THR A 77 -8.18 -17.19 -1.33
C THR A 77 -8.45 -15.71 -1.07
N THR A 78 -9.06 -15.40 0.05
CA THR A 78 -9.29 -14.02 0.52
C THR A 78 -8.13 -13.48 1.36
N LEU A 79 -6.97 -14.14 1.33
CA LEU A 79 -5.81 -13.74 2.11
C LEU A 79 -5.15 -12.48 1.52
N GLU A 80 -4.64 -11.63 2.38
CA GLU A 80 -3.74 -10.55 2.01
C GLU A 80 -2.43 -11.12 1.45
N ILE A 81 -1.75 -10.34 0.61
CA ILE A 81 -0.55 -10.83 -0.09
C ILE A 81 0.58 -11.17 0.87
N GLY A 82 0.77 -10.39 1.95
CA GLY A 82 1.78 -10.67 2.95
C GLY A 82 1.54 -11.98 3.68
N ARG A 83 0.29 -12.28 4.04
CA ARG A 83 -0.07 -13.57 4.64
C ARG A 83 0.14 -14.73 3.68
N ALA A 84 -0.14 -14.53 2.39
CA ALA A 84 0.13 -15.54 1.36
C ALA A 84 1.65 -15.79 1.22
N LEU A 85 2.47 -14.74 1.26
CA LEU A 85 3.93 -14.83 1.29
C LEU A 85 4.42 -15.59 2.52
N LEU A 86 3.88 -15.28 3.70
CA LEU A 86 4.23 -15.95 4.94
C LEU A 86 4.00 -17.47 4.84
N LEU A 87 2.84 -17.88 4.34
CA LEU A 87 2.51 -19.30 4.20
C LEU A 87 3.44 -20.04 3.22
N VAL A 88 3.84 -19.38 2.14
CA VAL A 88 4.75 -19.98 1.15
C VAL A 88 6.17 -20.02 1.68
N ASP A 89 6.64 -18.95 2.32
CA ASP A 89 8.03 -18.83 2.75
C ASP A 89 8.32 -19.58 4.07
N ILE A 90 7.30 -19.95 4.88
CA ILE A 90 7.50 -20.64 6.15
C ILE A 90 8.21 -21.99 6.00
N GLY A 91 7.95 -22.68 4.89
CA GLY A 91 8.63 -23.94 4.56
C GLY A 91 10.13 -23.73 4.37
N ILE A 92 10.52 -22.68 3.65
CA ILE A 92 11.92 -22.33 3.40
C ILE A 92 12.62 -21.92 4.69
N VAL A 93 11.96 -21.11 5.51
CA VAL A 93 12.50 -20.67 6.81
C VAL A 93 12.69 -21.85 7.75
N THR A 94 11.76 -22.82 7.74
CA THR A 94 11.91 -24.04 8.54
C THR A 94 13.15 -24.86 8.12
N ILE A 95 13.33 -25.05 6.83
CA ILE A 95 14.53 -25.75 6.29
C ILE A 95 15.80 -24.97 6.68
N ALA A 96 15.81 -23.66 6.53
CA ALA A 96 16.95 -22.82 6.90
C ALA A 96 17.30 -22.95 8.40
N ALA A 97 16.29 -23.02 9.28
CA ALA A 97 16.49 -23.20 10.71
C ALA A 97 17.18 -24.55 11.04
N PHE A 98 16.83 -25.62 10.32
CA PHE A 98 17.47 -26.92 10.48
C PHE A 98 18.90 -26.95 9.94
N LEU A 99 19.19 -26.28 8.82
CA LEU A 99 20.51 -26.30 8.20
C LEU A 99 21.52 -25.39 8.89
N TYR A 100 21.10 -24.20 9.30
CA TYR A 100 21.98 -23.15 9.82
C TYR A 100 21.88 -22.94 11.34
N GLY A 101 21.05 -23.76 11.98
CA GLY A 101 20.88 -23.75 13.43
C GLY A 101 19.83 -22.74 13.94
N PRO A 102 19.47 -22.85 15.23
CA PRO A 102 18.30 -22.16 15.80
C PRO A 102 18.45 -20.64 15.84
N ARG A 103 19.66 -20.13 16.00
CA ARG A 103 19.91 -18.67 16.02
C ARG A 103 19.56 -18.03 14.67
N VAL A 104 20.03 -18.62 13.58
CA VAL A 104 19.72 -18.16 12.22
C VAL A 104 18.23 -18.34 11.92
N GLY A 105 17.66 -19.50 12.33
CA GLY A 105 16.23 -19.75 12.20
C GLY A 105 15.36 -18.68 12.84
N LEU A 106 15.69 -18.22 14.06
CA LEU A 106 14.96 -17.15 14.72
C LEU A 106 15.03 -15.80 13.96
N TYR A 107 16.20 -15.44 13.42
CA TYR A 107 16.33 -14.27 12.59
C TYR A 107 15.50 -14.38 11.31
N CYS A 108 15.48 -15.55 10.66
CA CYS A 108 14.66 -15.80 9.48
C CYS A 108 13.16 -15.68 9.76
N VAL A 109 12.69 -16.24 10.88
CA VAL A 109 11.30 -16.12 11.33
C VAL A 109 10.95 -14.66 11.57
N LEU A 110 11.79 -13.91 12.27
CA LEU A 110 11.58 -12.51 12.55
C LEU A 110 11.54 -11.67 11.27
N GLY A 111 12.49 -11.92 10.35
CA GLY A 111 12.54 -11.26 9.05
C GLY A 111 11.30 -11.56 8.19
N LEU A 112 10.79 -12.80 8.24
CA LEU A 112 9.57 -13.20 7.53
C LEU A 112 8.34 -12.45 8.05
N PHE A 113 8.17 -12.35 9.37
CA PHE A 113 7.09 -11.56 9.95
C PHE A 113 7.21 -10.08 9.61
N ALA A 114 8.40 -9.51 9.72
CA ALA A 114 8.66 -8.12 9.37
C ALA A 114 8.36 -7.85 7.89
N LYS A 115 8.82 -8.72 6.96
CA LYS A 115 8.51 -8.65 5.53
C LYS A 115 7.00 -8.62 5.29
N THR A 116 6.26 -9.54 5.92
CA THR A 116 4.81 -9.65 5.79
C THR A 116 4.11 -8.35 6.19
N LEU A 117 4.44 -7.82 7.38
CA LEU A 117 3.85 -6.58 7.88
C LEU A 117 4.17 -5.38 7.00
N VAL A 118 5.42 -5.28 6.54
CA VAL A 118 5.84 -4.16 5.66
C VAL A 118 5.11 -4.22 4.33
N VAL A 119 5.01 -5.40 3.70
CA VAL A 119 4.32 -5.56 2.41
C VAL A 119 2.84 -5.19 2.53
N ASP A 120 2.13 -5.75 3.53
CA ASP A 120 0.70 -5.50 3.70
C ASP A 120 0.43 -4.01 4.02
N LYS A 121 1.20 -3.42 4.93
CA LYS A 121 1.06 -1.99 5.28
C LYS A 121 1.43 -1.06 4.13
N ALA A 122 2.43 -1.40 3.33
CA ALA A 122 2.81 -0.61 2.15
C ALA A 122 1.68 -0.62 1.11
N ILE A 123 1.11 -1.78 0.79
CA ILE A 123 -0.01 -1.90 -0.16
C ILE A 123 -1.26 -1.18 0.37
N GLU A 124 -1.60 -1.40 1.66
CA GLU A 124 -2.71 -0.68 2.30
C GLU A 124 -2.53 0.83 2.17
N SER A 125 -1.33 1.34 2.46
CA SER A 125 -1.01 2.78 2.39
C SER A 125 -1.16 3.36 0.98
N ILE A 126 -0.82 2.59 -0.07
CA ILE A 126 -0.98 3.01 -1.47
C ILE A 126 -2.48 3.17 -1.81
N HIS A 127 -3.34 2.30 -1.28
CA HIS A 127 -4.77 2.28 -1.59
C HIS A 127 -5.64 3.10 -0.67
N LEU A 128 -5.09 3.61 0.45
CA LEU A 128 -5.84 4.45 1.38
C LEU A 128 -6.52 5.62 0.67
N ARG A 129 -7.84 5.68 0.81
CA ARG A 129 -8.68 6.81 0.42
C ARG A 129 -9.19 7.53 1.67
N LYS A 130 -9.58 8.76 1.48
CA LYS A 130 -10.13 9.59 2.55
C LYS A 130 -11.60 9.84 2.26
N VAL A 131 -12.47 9.40 3.16
CA VAL A 131 -13.85 9.83 3.17
C VAL A 131 -13.91 11.16 3.92
N CYS A 132 -14.25 12.22 3.18
CA CYS A 132 -14.34 13.56 3.71
C CYS A 132 -15.81 13.93 3.87
N THR A 133 -16.22 14.31 5.07
CA THR A 133 -17.54 14.85 5.36
C THR A 133 -17.37 16.30 5.79
N VAL A 134 -18.05 17.21 5.09
CA VAL A 134 -17.99 18.67 5.34
C VAL A 134 -19.38 19.17 5.65
N ILE A 135 -19.51 19.93 6.73
CA ILE A 135 -20.69 20.72 7.10
C ILE A 135 -20.25 22.16 7.22
N CYS A 136 -20.80 23.04 6.39
CA CYS A 136 -20.42 24.45 6.35
C CYS A 136 -21.61 25.34 6.01
N SER A 137 -21.45 26.65 6.21
CA SER A 137 -22.46 27.68 5.94
C SER A 137 -22.62 27.92 4.43
N GLU A 138 -21.59 27.66 3.64
CA GLU A 138 -21.54 27.91 2.20
C GLU A 138 -21.36 26.62 1.40
N PRO A 139 -22.33 25.68 1.42
CA PRO A 139 -22.17 24.35 0.82
C PRO A 139 -21.96 24.39 -0.70
N LEU A 140 -22.57 25.33 -1.41
CA LEU A 140 -22.46 25.44 -2.87
C LEU A 140 -21.02 25.73 -3.32
N LYS A 141 -20.26 26.55 -2.59
CA LYS A 141 -18.85 26.82 -2.93
C LYS A 141 -17.98 25.60 -2.74
N VAL A 142 -18.21 24.84 -1.67
CA VAL A 142 -17.47 23.60 -1.39
C VAL A 142 -17.81 22.51 -2.42
N GLU A 143 -19.08 22.39 -2.79
CA GLU A 143 -19.53 21.49 -3.86
C GLU A 143 -18.85 21.81 -5.20
N GLU A 144 -18.89 23.10 -5.59
CA GLU A 144 -18.26 23.56 -6.82
C GLU A 144 -16.76 23.25 -6.85
N PHE A 145 -16.07 23.45 -5.72
CA PHE A 145 -14.66 23.12 -5.58
C PHE A 145 -14.40 21.62 -5.75
N ILE A 146 -15.20 20.76 -5.13
CA ILE A 146 -15.06 19.30 -5.27
C ILE A 146 -15.26 18.87 -6.73
N VAL A 147 -16.32 19.38 -7.37
CA VAL A 147 -16.68 18.95 -8.72
C VAL A 147 -15.76 19.55 -9.78
N LYS A 148 -15.49 20.87 -9.72
CA LYS A 148 -14.76 21.57 -10.79
C LYS A 148 -13.24 21.53 -10.61
N HIS A 149 -12.74 21.64 -9.36
CA HIS A 149 -11.29 21.69 -9.12
C HIS A 149 -10.68 20.32 -8.79
N LEU A 150 -11.36 19.53 -7.98
CA LEU A 150 -10.88 18.20 -7.65
C LEU A 150 -11.32 17.13 -8.65
N ASN A 151 -12.28 17.46 -9.54
CA ASN A 151 -12.88 16.54 -10.51
C ASN A 151 -13.36 15.24 -9.84
N ARG A 152 -14.09 15.41 -8.72
CA ARG A 152 -14.64 14.32 -7.92
C ARG A 152 -16.13 14.50 -7.72
N THR A 153 -16.82 13.40 -7.44
CA THR A 153 -18.23 13.42 -7.09
C THR A 153 -18.41 13.70 -5.59
N ALA A 154 -19.50 14.34 -5.25
CA ALA A 154 -19.92 14.52 -3.88
C ALA A 154 -21.38 14.09 -3.71
N THR A 155 -21.68 13.51 -2.56
CA THR A 155 -23.06 13.21 -2.13
C THR A 155 -23.48 14.27 -1.15
N ILE A 156 -24.62 14.88 -1.43
CA ILE A 156 -25.19 15.95 -0.62
C ILE A 156 -26.41 15.39 0.11
N SER A 157 -26.43 15.56 1.41
CA SER A 157 -27.57 15.24 2.25
C SER A 157 -27.95 16.45 3.12
N ARG A 158 -29.24 16.60 3.40
CA ARG A 158 -29.73 17.65 4.31
C ARG A 158 -30.10 17.02 5.64
N GLY A 159 -29.72 17.67 6.70
CA GLY A 159 -30.03 17.27 8.07
C GLY A 159 -30.37 18.47 8.94
N TYR A 160 -30.66 18.20 10.20
CA TYR A 160 -30.93 19.24 11.20
C TYR A 160 -29.94 19.12 12.34
N GLY A 161 -29.37 20.24 12.74
CA GLY A 161 -28.52 20.27 13.94
C GLY A 161 -29.39 20.00 15.19
N ALA A 162 -29.08 18.92 15.92
CA ALA A 162 -29.86 18.49 17.07
C ALA A 162 -29.98 19.58 18.17
N PHE A 163 -28.91 20.38 18.33
CA PHE A 163 -28.89 21.47 19.33
C PHE A 163 -29.53 22.76 18.81
N SER A 164 -29.23 23.13 17.56
CA SER A 164 -29.66 24.42 17.00
C SER A 164 -31.01 24.37 16.29
N GLY A 165 -31.52 23.18 15.96
CA GLY A 165 -32.71 23.03 15.11
C GLY A 165 -32.54 23.50 13.67
N LYS A 166 -31.37 24.06 13.32
CA LYS A 166 -31.11 24.61 11.98
C LYS A 166 -30.87 23.55 10.94
N CYS A 167 -31.36 23.79 9.72
CA CYS A 167 -31.05 22.95 8.58
C CYS A 167 -29.57 23.08 8.24
N VAL A 168 -28.88 21.96 8.08
CA VAL A 168 -27.48 21.87 7.70
C VAL A 168 -27.33 20.99 6.46
N THR A 169 -26.37 21.34 5.60
CA THR A 169 -26.02 20.55 4.43
C THR A 169 -24.75 19.76 4.74
N VAL A 170 -24.82 18.45 4.56
CA VAL A 170 -23.69 17.53 4.73
C VAL A 170 -23.20 17.14 3.34
N ILE A 171 -21.95 17.43 3.06
CA ILE A 171 -21.29 17.07 1.80
C ILE A 171 -20.31 15.94 2.09
N MET A 172 -20.50 14.80 1.45
CA MET A 172 -19.61 13.64 1.58
C MET A 172 -18.93 13.37 0.23
N SER A 173 -17.62 13.23 0.24
CA SER A 173 -16.81 12.92 -0.94
C SER A 173 -15.67 12.00 -0.58
N VAL A 174 -15.30 11.14 -1.54
CA VAL A 174 -14.17 10.23 -1.41
C VAL A 174 -13.00 10.76 -2.21
N LEU A 175 -11.91 11.02 -1.52
CA LEU A 175 -10.76 11.75 -2.03
C LEU A 175 -9.45 10.98 -1.81
N SER A 176 -8.43 11.31 -2.56
CA SER A 176 -7.04 10.95 -2.23
C SER A 176 -6.55 11.78 -1.05
N ARG A 177 -5.45 11.37 -0.42
CA ARG A 177 -4.84 12.12 0.69
C ARG A 177 -4.51 13.57 0.32
N ARG A 178 -4.02 13.80 -0.90
CA ARG A 178 -3.67 15.16 -1.38
C ARG A 178 -4.91 16.02 -1.57
N GLU A 179 -5.94 15.47 -2.20
CA GLU A 179 -7.22 16.16 -2.44
C GLU A 179 -7.95 16.48 -1.13
N ALA A 180 -7.92 15.58 -0.14
CA ALA A 180 -8.50 15.81 1.18
C ALA A 180 -7.83 16.99 1.92
N VAL A 181 -6.52 17.15 1.78
CA VAL A 181 -5.79 18.30 2.34
C VAL A 181 -6.21 19.60 1.64
N GLN A 182 -6.37 19.58 0.31
CA GLN A 182 -6.82 20.73 -0.46
C GLN A 182 -8.26 21.11 -0.08
N LEU A 183 -9.16 20.13 0.00
CA LEU A 183 -10.55 20.36 0.42
C LEU A 183 -10.61 20.98 1.82
N ARG A 184 -9.84 20.42 2.77
CA ARG A 184 -9.82 20.94 4.15
C ARG A 184 -9.36 22.40 4.21
N ARG A 185 -8.33 22.74 3.42
CA ARG A 185 -7.82 24.12 3.36
C ARG A 185 -8.88 25.05 2.77
N TYR A 186 -9.43 24.70 1.63
CA TYR A 186 -10.45 25.52 0.96
C TYR A 186 -11.71 25.70 1.80
N ALA A 187 -12.23 24.63 2.39
CA ALA A 187 -13.43 24.71 3.22
C ALA A 187 -13.24 25.61 4.45
N ARG A 188 -12.04 25.66 5.05
CA ARG A 188 -11.71 26.59 6.13
C ARG A 188 -11.49 28.03 5.67
N GLU A 189 -11.05 28.23 4.44
CA GLU A 189 -10.94 29.55 3.83
C GLU A 189 -12.32 30.14 3.55
N VAL A 190 -13.28 29.32 3.10
CA VAL A 190 -14.66 29.71 2.81
C VAL A 190 -15.47 29.91 4.09
N ASP A 191 -15.30 29.00 5.05
CA ASP A 191 -16.01 29.04 6.33
C ASP A 191 -15.08 28.60 7.46
N PRO A 192 -14.53 29.51 8.25
CA PRO A 192 -13.67 29.16 9.40
C PRO A 192 -14.38 28.28 10.44
N GLY A 193 -15.72 28.31 10.50
CA GLY A 193 -16.56 27.48 11.37
C GLY A 193 -16.93 26.11 10.77
N ALA A 194 -16.46 25.79 9.57
CA ALA A 194 -16.76 24.53 8.92
C ALA A 194 -16.33 23.31 9.77
N PHE A 195 -17.25 22.38 9.93
CA PHE A 195 -16.97 21.08 10.55
C PHE A 195 -16.54 20.08 9.46
N ILE A 196 -15.32 19.56 9.61
CA ILE A 196 -14.72 18.67 8.61
C ILE A 196 -14.25 17.39 9.29
N THR A 197 -14.81 16.25 8.88
CA THR A 197 -14.36 14.93 9.29
C THR A 197 -13.65 14.26 8.13
N ILE A 198 -12.47 13.71 8.38
CA ILE A 198 -11.68 12.97 7.41
C ILE A 198 -11.37 11.60 8.02
N VAL A 199 -11.91 10.55 7.41
CA VAL A 199 -11.74 9.16 7.85
C VAL A 199 -10.97 8.40 6.79
N ASP A 200 -10.05 7.55 7.25
CA ASP A 200 -9.33 6.63 6.38
C ASP A 200 -10.24 5.44 6.01
N SER A 201 -10.25 5.11 4.74
CA SER A 201 -10.92 3.92 4.24
C SER A 201 -9.96 3.13 3.38
N SER A 202 -9.71 1.89 3.78
CA SER A 202 -8.86 0.95 3.05
C SER A 202 -9.60 0.28 1.89
N GLU A 203 -10.94 0.23 1.96
CA GLU A 203 -11.76 -0.42 0.94
C GLU A 203 -12.93 0.46 0.53
N ILE A 204 -12.96 0.82 -0.75
CA ILE A 204 -14.07 1.52 -1.38
C ILE A 204 -14.41 0.77 -2.67
N VAL A 205 -15.61 0.23 -2.72
CA VAL A 205 -16.15 -0.49 -3.87
C VAL A 205 -17.14 0.41 -4.58
N GLY A 206 -16.91 0.69 -5.88
CA GLY A 206 -17.80 1.53 -6.67
C GLY A 206 -17.21 1.91 -8.01
N LYS A 207 -18.08 2.42 -8.90
CA LYS A 207 -17.69 2.86 -10.25
C LYS A 207 -16.68 4.02 -10.16
N GLY A 208 -15.46 3.84 -10.70
CA GLY A 208 -14.37 4.81 -10.59
C GLY A 208 -13.40 4.60 -9.40
N PHE A 209 -13.68 3.67 -8.53
CA PHE A 209 -12.80 3.10 -7.50
C PHE A 209 -12.59 1.62 -7.83
N ARG A 210 -11.67 0.91 -7.15
CA ARG A 210 -11.41 -0.50 -7.45
C ARG A 210 -12.72 -1.24 -7.73
N GLY A 211 -12.98 -1.45 -9.01
CA GLY A 211 -14.25 -1.97 -9.48
C GLY A 211 -14.18 -3.46 -9.62
N THR A 212 -15.25 -4.06 -9.33
CA THR A 212 -15.82 -5.19 -10.02
C THR A 212 -15.64 -5.00 -11.55
N ASN A 213 -14.67 -5.68 -12.13
CA ASN A 213 -14.73 -6.19 -13.49
C ASN A 213 -15.09 -7.65 -13.38
#